data_c4ee619d39bf3d2b41a52d5a94ff85e7
#
_entry.id   c4ee619d39bf3d2b41a52d5a94ff85e7
#
_cell.length_a   1.000
_cell.length_b   1.000
_cell.length_c   1.000
_cell.angle_alpha   90.00
_cell.angle_beta   90.00
_cell.angle_gamma   90.00
#
_symmetry.space_group_name_H-M   'P 1'
#
loop_
_entity.id
_entity.type
_entity.pdbx_description
1 polymer ?
#
loop_
_entity_poly.entity_id
_entity_poly.type
_entity_poly.pdbx_seq_one_letter_code
_entity_poly.pdbx_strand_id
1 'polypeptide(L)'
;LTPEVRKKLWYTLLLIIIFRLGCYITVPGVNSIALSEAMSSVDGVAGLINMISGGAFSRFSIFAMSITPYITASIVVQLLAMIIPSLERLTKEGGEEGRKKIDKYTKIITIILALVEAIGLFLSYKSAGIFVNTEFLTSALVVVGLVGGTSLLMWLGDQITSKGIGNGISIIIFVGIVSGLPSFVTTLWGLIFTESRSEEHTSE
;
A
#
# COMPACT_ATOMS: atom_id res chain seq x y z
N LEU A 1 19.11 26.01 5.54
CA LEU A 1 18.96 24.84 4.66
C LEU A 1 19.86 25.05 3.45
N THR A 2 20.85 24.16 3.30
CA THR A 2 21.75 24.17 2.13
C THR A 2 20.94 23.94 0.85
N PRO A 3 21.34 24.51 -0.30
CA PRO A 3 20.62 24.36 -1.57
C PRO A 3 20.41 22.89 -1.98
N GLU A 4 21.32 22.01 -1.60
CA GLU A 4 21.23 20.56 -1.87
C GLU A 4 20.10 19.89 -1.07
N VAL A 5 19.96 20.21 0.22
CA VAL A 5 18.89 19.67 1.07
C VAL A 5 17.52 20.15 0.57
N ARG A 6 17.43 21.41 0.13
CA ARG A 6 16.22 21.95 -0.44
C ARG A 6 15.78 21.22 -1.72
N LYS A 7 16.73 20.90 -2.60
CA LYS A 7 16.46 20.11 -3.83
C LYS A 7 15.95 18.70 -3.49
N LYS A 8 16.56 18.03 -2.53
CA LYS A 8 16.13 16.69 -2.09
C LYS A 8 14.74 16.70 -1.44
N LEU A 9 14.44 17.74 -0.64
CA LEU A 9 13.10 17.95 -0.07
C LEU A 9 12.03 18.12 -1.15
N TRP A 10 12.26 19.00 -2.11
CA TRP A 10 11.33 19.22 -3.23
C TRP A 10 11.12 17.97 -4.07
N TYR A 11 12.19 17.22 -4.33
CA TYR A 11 12.10 15.97 -5.07
C TYR A 11 11.26 14.92 -4.32
N THR A 12 11.49 14.74 -3.02
CA THR A 12 10.70 13.86 -2.17
C THR A 12 9.24 14.27 -2.14
N LEU A 13 8.95 15.57 -1.98
CA LEU A 13 7.59 16.10 -1.95
C LEU A 13 6.87 15.86 -3.29
N LEU A 14 7.54 16.06 -4.42
CA LEU A 14 6.98 15.78 -5.74
C LEU A 14 6.60 14.30 -5.89
N LEU A 15 7.46 13.37 -5.47
CA LEU A 15 7.18 11.94 -5.53
C LEU A 15 6.03 11.53 -4.59
N ILE A 16 5.90 12.18 -3.43
CA ILE A 16 4.76 11.99 -2.53
C ILE A 16 3.46 12.45 -3.18
N ILE A 17 3.47 13.58 -3.90
CA ILE A 17 2.30 14.07 -4.65
C ILE A 17 1.91 13.05 -5.72
N ILE A 18 2.87 12.51 -6.48
CA ILE A 18 2.61 11.48 -7.50
C ILE A 18 1.99 10.23 -6.85
N PHE A 19 2.52 9.79 -5.71
CA PHE A 19 1.94 8.68 -4.95
C PHE A 19 0.48 8.97 -4.56
N ARG A 20 0.20 10.15 -4.03
CA ARG A 20 -1.16 10.54 -3.64
C ARG A 20 -2.12 10.60 -4.82
N LEU A 21 -1.69 11.13 -5.95
CA LEU A 21 -2.51 11.14 -7.17
C LEU A 21 -2.81 9.71 -7.64
N GLY A 22 -1.85 8.81 -7.59
CA GLY A 22 -2.03 7.40 -7.94
C GLY A 22 -3.05 6.67 -7.05
N CYS A 23 -3.20 7.06 -5.78
CA CYS A 23 -4.23 6.51 -4.89
C CYS A 23 -5.67 6.82 -5.34
N TYR A 24 -5.87 7.79 -6.22
CA TYR A 24 -7.18 8.14 -6.77
C TYR A 24 -7.47 7.49 -8.13
N ILE A 25 -6.48 6.86 -8.76
CA ILE A 25 -6.65 6.15 -10.03
C ILE A 25 -7.24 4.77 -9.73
N THR A 26 -8.53 4.60 -9.94
CA THR A 26 -9.23 3.33 -9.75
C THR A 26 -8.91 2.34 -10.88
N VAL A 27 -8.87 1.06 -10.55
CA VAL A 27 -8.72 -0.01 -11.55
C VAL A 27 -9.99 -0.07 -12.41
N PRO A 28 -9.88 -0.19 -13.73
CA PRO A 28 -11.05 -0.22 -14.61
C PRO A 28 -11.95 -1.42 -14.34
N GLY A 29 -13.26 -1.24 -14.53
CA GLY A 29 -14.26 -2.31 -14.40
C GLY A 29 -14.85 -2.48 -12.98
N VAL A 30 -14.53 -1.60 -12.04
CA VAL A 30 -15.05 -1.63 -10.68
C VAL A 30 -16.38 -0.85 -10.58
N ASN A 31 -17.38 -1.47 -9.97
CA ASN A 31 -18.63 -0.82 -9.61
C ASN A 31 -18.46 -0.08 -8.28
N SER A 32 -18.47 1.26 -8.33
CA SER A 32 -18.24 2.10 -7.15
C SER A 32 -19.32 1.95 -6.06
N ILE A 33 -20.56 1.64 -6.43
CA ILE A 33 -21.67 1.44 -5.48
C ILE A 33 -21.46 0.13 -4.72
N ALA A 34 -21.29 -0.99 -5.43
CA ALA A 34 -21.03 -2.28 -4.83
C ALA A 34 -19.74 -2.28 -3.97
N LEU A 35 -18.71 -1.55 -4.41
CA LEU A 35 -17.48 -1.36 -3.64
C LEU A 35 -17.75 -0.60 -2.34
N SER A 36 -18.51 0.49 -2.37
CA SER A 36 -18.83 1.26 -1.15
C SER A 36 -19.64 0.46 -0.15
N GLU A 37 -20.58 -0.35 -0.61
CA GLU A 37 -21.37 -1.26 0.24
C GLU A 37 -20.49 -2.33 0.87
N ALA A 38 -19.62 -2.97 0.09
CA ALA A 38 -18.68 -3.96 0.59
C ALA A 38 -17.69 -3.36 1.59
N MET A 39 -17.25 -2.12 1.38
CA MET A 39 -16.31 -1.43 2.27
C MET A 39 -16.97 -0.92 3.57
N SER A 40 -18.26 -0.64 3.58
CA SER A 40 -19.00 -0.22 4.78
C SER A 40 -19.08 -1.32 5.84
N SER A 41 -18.97 -2.58 5.44
CA SER A 41 -18.98 -3.76 6.31
C SER A 41 -17.58 -4.27 6.70
N VAL A 42 -16.52 -3.56 6.29
CA VAL A 42 -15.14 -4.00 6.49
C VAL A 42 -14.57 -3.38 7.77
N ASP A 43 -14.59 -4.16 8.84
CA ASP A 43 -13.99 -3.85 10.12
C ASP A 43 -12.65 -4.60 10.32
N GLY A 44 -11.84 -4.13 11.26
CA GLY A 44 -10.63 -4.83 11.70
C GLY A 44 -9.44 -4.70 10.73
N VAL A 45 -8.90 -5.84 10.27
CA VAL A 45 -7.63 -5.89 9.50
C VAL A 45 -7.71 -5.12 8.18
N ALA A 46 -8.82 -5.19 7.48
CA ALA A 46 -8.98 -4.47 6.22
C ALA A 46 -9.08 -2.95 6.41
N GLY A 47 -9.62 -2.50 7.55
CA GLY A 47 -9.56 -1.10 7.97
C GLY A 47 -8.12 -0.62 8.17
N LEU A 48 -7.27 -1.45 8.79
CA LEU A 48 -5.84 -1.16 8.95
C LEU A 48 -5.11 -1.09 7.60
N ILE A 49 -5.37 -2.03 6.69
CA ILE A 49 -4.80 -2.02 5.33
C ILE A 49 -5.22 -0.74 4.59
N ASN A 50 -6.48 -0.36 4.70
CA ASN A 50 -6.99 0.87 4.10
C ASN A 50 -6.30 2.12 4.66
N MET A 51 -6.06 2.16 5.97
CA MET A 51 -5.33 3.24 6.63
C MET A 51 -3.88 3.33 6.14
N ILE A 52 -3.15 2.20 6.09
CA ILE A 52 -1.76 2.14 5.61
C ILE A 52 -1.66 2.52 4.14
N SER A 53 -2.64 2.12 3.31
CA SER A 53 -2.68 2.47 1.89
C SER A 53 -3.13 3.91 1.61
N GLY A 54 -3.48 4.67 2.65
CA GLY A 54 -3.99 6.04 2.49
C GLY A 54 -5.33 6.11 1.76
N GLY A 55 -6.21 5.13 1.95
CA GLY A 55 -7.52 5.03 1.31
C GLY A 55 -7.50 4.43 -0.10
N ALA A 56 -6.35 3.97 -0.58
CA ALA A 56 -6.23 3.34 -1.89
C ALA A 56 -6.95 1.99 -1.95
N PHE A 57 -6.98 1.26 -0.85
CA PHE A 57 -7.66 -0.03 -0.73
C PHE A 57 -9.18 0.12 -0.89
N SER A 58 -9.81 1.04 -0.16
CA SER A 58 -11.26 1.27 -0.23
C SER A 58 -11.75 1.82 -1.57
N ARG A 59 -10.86 2.43 -2.36
CA ARG A 59 -11.16 2.92 -3.71
C ARG A 59 -10.81 1.90 -4.80
N PHE A 60 -10.24 0.76 -4.42
CA PHE A 60 -9.70 -0.22 -5.35
C PHE A 60 -8.82 0.43 -6.43
N SER A 61 -7.90 1.29 -5.97
CA SER A 61 -6.98 1.99 -6.86
C SER A 61 -5.86 1.05 -7.32
N ILE A 62 -5.07 1.48 -8.29
CA ILE A 62 -3.86 0.75 -8.72
C ILE A 62 -2.87 0.52 -7.56
N PHE A 63 -2.96 1.33 -6.50
CA PHE A 63 -2.17 1.20 -5.27
C PHE A 63 -2.94 0.52 -4.13
N ALA A 64 -4.04 -0.22 -4.44
CA ALA A 64 -4.86 -0.89 -3.42
C ALA A 64 -4.07 -1.86 -2.54
N MET A 65 -3.13 -2.60 -3.12
CA MET A 65 -2.23 -3.48 -2.37
C MET A 65 -1.13 -2.70 -1.61
N SER A 66 -0.99 -1.39 -1.90
CA SER A 66 0.04 -0.53 -1.30
C SER A 66 1.45 -1.15 -1.46
N ILE A 67 2.25 -1.05 -0.41
CA ILE A 67 3.60 -1.60 -0.34
C ILE A 67 3.65 -2.93 0.44
N THR A 68 2.47 -3.49 0.78
CA THR A 68 2.34 -4.72 1.58
C THR A 68 3.12 -5.90 1.01
N PRO A 69 3.06 -6.22 -0.31
CA PRO A 69 3.84 -7.32 -0.88
C PRO A 69 5.35 -7.13 -0.70
N TYR A 70 5.83 -5.88 -0.74
CA TYR A 70 7.24 -5.58 -0.52
C TYR A 70 7.65 -5.77 0.94
N ILE A 71 6.83 -5.34 1.89
CA ILE A 71 7.10 -5.55 3.33
C ILE A 71 7.19 -7.03 3.63
N THR A 72 6.22 -7.81 3.15
CA THR A 72 6.19 -9.27 3.31
C THR A 72 7.42 -9.93 2.69
N ALA A 73 7.75 -9.56 1.44
CA ALA A 73 8.94 -10.07 0.76
C ALA A 73 10.25 -9.74 1.52
N SER A 74 10.35 -8.51 2.03
CA SER A 74 11.51 -8.07 2.81
C SER A 74 11.70 -8.90 4.07
N ILE A 75 10.61 -9.17 4.80
CA ILE A 75 10.64 -10.03 6.00
C ILE A 75 11.04 -11.45 5.61
N VAL A 76 10.44 -12.01 4.57
CA VAL A 76 10.77 -13.37 4.09
C VAL A 76 12.25 -13.48 3.72
N VAL A 77 12.79 -12.52 2.97
CA VAL A 77 14.21 -12.51 2.58
C VAL A 77 15.12 -12.39 3.79
N GLN A 78 14.76 -11.56 4.78
CA GLN A 78 15.52 -11.44 6.03
C GLN A 78 15.55 -12.74 6.83
N LEU A 79 14.42 -13.44 6.92
CA LEU A 79 14.34 -14.75 7.58
C LEU A 79 15.14 -15.81 6.81
N LEU A 80 15.04 -15.83 5.48
CA LEU A 80 15.84 -16.75 4.65
C LEU A 80 17.33 -16.46 4.76
N ALA A 81 17.73 -15.20 4.94
CA ALA A 81 19.12 -14.83 5.16
C ALA A 81 19.69 -15.35 6.49
N MET A 82 18.84 -15.65 7.48
CA MET A 82 19.28 -16.30 8.72
C MET A 82 19.46 -17.82 8.58
N ILE A 83 18.74 -18.45 7.65
CA ILE A 83 18.70 -19.91 7.49
C ILE A 83 19.66 -20.37 6.39
N ILE A 84 19.79 -19.60 5.31
CA ILE A 84 20.60 -19.95 4.14
C ILE A 84 21.97 -19.31 4.26
N PRO A 85 23.07 -20.11 4.46
CA PRO A 85 24.42 -19.57 4.65
C PRO A 85 24.91 -18.66 3.52
N SER A 86 24.47 -18.92 2.27
CA SER A 86 24.85 -18.11 1.12
C SER A 86 24.24 -16.70 1.18
N LEU A 87 23.01 -16.55 1.67
CA LEU A 87 22.34 -15.28 1.88
C LEU A 87 22.88 -14.55 3.12
N GLU A 88 23.21 -15.29 4.17
CA GLU A 88 23.84 -14.76 5.38
C GLU A 88 25.19 -14.09 5.06
N ARG A 89 26.03 -14.75 4.27
CA ARG A 89 27.31 -14.18 3.81
C ARG A 89 27.11 -12.90 2.98
N LEU A 90 26.11 -12.89 2.07
CA LEU A 90 25.78 -11.69 1.31
C LEU A 90 25.34 -10.54 2.21
N THR A 91 24.64 -10.82 3.30
CA THR A 91 24.15 -9.80 4.23
C THR A 91 25.28 -9.27 5.14
N LYS A 92 26.16 -10.15 5.64
CA LYS A 92 27.20 -9.81 6.63
C LYS A 92 28.52 -9.39 5.98
N GLU A 93 28.93 -10.08 4.94
CA GLU A 93 30.28 -9.94 4.34
C GLU A 93 30.23 -9.22 2.97
N GLY A 94 29.05 -9.17 2.32
CA GLY A 94 28.90 -8.66 0.96
C GLY A 94 28.95 -7.14 0.79
N GLY A 95 29.04 -6.37 1.88
CA GLY A 95 29.08 -4.91 1.83
C GLY A 95 27.95 -4.28 0.99
N GLU A 96 28.26 -3.28 0.18
CA GLU A 96 27.27 -2.64 -0.70
C GLU A 96 26.77 -3.54 -1.84
N GLU A 97 27.62 -4.40 -2.39
CA GLU A 97 27.24 -5.34 -3.45
C GLU A 97 26.30 -6.42 -2.93
N GLY A 98 26.56 -6.94 -1.75
CA GLY A 98 25.69 -7.91 -1.08
C GLY A 98 24.29 -7.32 -0.81
N ARG A 99 24.22 -6.08 -0.32
CA ARG A 99 22.95 -5.37 -0.12
C ARG A 99 22.17 -5.17 -1.41
N LYS A 100 22.84 -4.79 -2.51
CA LYS A 100 22.20 -4.66 -3.82
C LYS A 100 21.63 -5.99 -4.35
N LYS A 101 22.34 -7.11 -4.12
CA LYS A 101 21.83 -8.45 -4.50
C LYS A 101 20.61 -8.84 -3.67
N ILE A 102 20.63 -8.61 -2.36
CA ILE A 102 19.49 -8.88 -1.48
C ILE A 102 18.28 -8.03 -1.86
N ASP A 103 18.48 -6.74 -2.13
CA ASP A 103 17.42 -5.84 -2.60
C ASP A 103 16.81 -6.35 -3.93
N LYS A 104 17.64 -6.82 -4.85
CA LYS A 104 17.17 -7.43 -6.10
C LYS A 104 16.33 -8.68 -5.86
N TYR A 105 16.73 -9.58 -4.96
CA TYR A 105 15.94 -10.76 -4.59
C TYR A 105 14.62 -10.36 -3.94
N THR A 106 14.64 -9.38 -3.03
CA THR A 106 13.43 -8.84 -2.41
C THR A 106 12.45 -8.32 -3.45
N LYS A 107 12.90 -7.58 -4.45
CA LYS A 107 12.05 -7.06 -5.53
C LYS A 107 11.43 -8.16 -6.38
N ILE A 108 12.20 -9.20 -6.70
CA ILE A 108 11.67 -10.36 -7.47
C ILE A 108 10.59 -11.08 -6.67
N ILE A 109 10.86 -11.36 -5.39
CA ILE A 109 9.89 -12.02 -4.50
C ILE A 109 8.65 -11.12 -4.31
N THR A 110 8.83 -9.81 -4.22
CA THR A 110 7.72 -8.85 -4.15
C THR A 110 6.77 -8.96 -5.34
N ILE A 111 7.30 -9.06 -6.57
CA ILE A 111 6.47 -9.18 -7.77
C ILE A 111 5.69 -10.50 -7.77
N ILE A 112 6.33 -11.60 -7.34
CA ILE A 112 5.66 -12.90 -7.22
C ILE A 112 4.55 -12.85 -6.17
N LEU A 113 4.82 -12.30 -4.99
CA LEU A 113 3.81 -12.13 -3.94
C LEU A 113 2.69 -11.18 -4.37
N ALA A 114 3.03 -10.07 -5.02
CA ALA A 114 2.05 -9.13 -5.55
C ALA A 114 1.12 -9.80 -6.56
N LEU A 115 1.63 -10.70 -7.40
CA LEU A 115 0.80 -11.46 -8.33
C LEU A 115 -0.17 -12.38 -7.59
N VAL A 116 0.30 -13.11 -6.58
CA VAL A 116 -0.54 -13.99 -5.76
C VAL A 116 -1.61 -13.19 -5.01
N GLU A 117 -1.23 -12.09 -4.37
CA GLU A 117 -2.15 -11.18 -3.66
C GLU A 117 -3.17 -10.54 -4.61
N ALA A 118 -2.75 -10.10 -5.80
CA ALA A 118 -3.63 -9.50 -6.79
C ALA A 118 -4.70 -10.50 -7.29
N ILE A 119 -4.31 -11.75 -7.53
CA ILE A 119 -5.25 -12.82 -7.89
C ILE A 119 -6.21 -13.09 -6.72
N GLY A 120 -5.71 -13.17 -5.49
CA GLY A 120 -6.52 -13.36 -4.30
C GLY A 120 -7.55 -12.25 -4.11
N LEU A 121 -7.13 -11.00 -4.21
CA LEU A 121 -8.02 -9.83 -4.16
C LEU A 121 -9.05 -9.86 -5.28
N PHE A 122 -8.63 -10.12 -6.51
CA PHE A 122 -9.56 -10.21 -7.64
C PHE A 122 -10.64 -11.26 -7.40
N LEU A 123 -10.28 -12.46 -6.94
CA LEU A 123 -11.24 -13.54 -6.66
C LEU A 123 -12.20 -13.16 -5.53
N SER A 124 -11.68 -12.55 -4.46
CA SER A 124 -12.50 -12.08 -3.33
C SER A 124 -13.53 -11.03 -3.76
N TYR A 125 -13.10 -10.04 -4.53
CA TYR A 125 -13.99 -8.97 -5.00
C TYR A 125 -14.93 -9.43 -6.13
N LYS A 126 -14.52 -10.42 -6.92
CA LYS A 126 -15.39 -11.07 -7.90
C LYS A 126 -16.55 -11.79 -7.22
N SER A 127 -16.29 -12.52 -6.14
CA SER A 127 -17.33 -13.21 -5.37
C SER A 127 -18.31 -12.24 -4.69
N ALA A 128 -17.87 -11.02 -4.36
CA ALA A 128 -18.68 -9.95 -3.81
C ALA A 128 -19.48 -9.15 -4.86
N GLY A 129 -19.35 -9.47 -6.17
CA GLY A 129 -20.11 -8.80 -7.24
C GLY A 129 -19.65 -7.37 -7.54
N ILE A 130 -18.42 -7.02 -7.17
CA ILE A 130 -17.89 -5.64 -7.30
C ILE A 130 -17.50 -5.31 -8.74
N PHE A 131 -17.23 -6.31 -9.59
CA PHE A 131 -16.87 -6.09 -10.98
C PHE A 131 -18.08 -6.10 -11.91
N VAL A 132 -18.16 -5.11 -12.80
CA VAL A 132 -19.22 -5.00 -13.82
C VAL A 132 -19.10 -6.14 -14.84
N ASN A 133 -17.87 -6.47 -15.25
CA ASN A 133 -17.56 -7.54 -16.19
C ASN A 133 -16.45 -8.43 -15.62
N THR A 134 -16.62 -9.74 -15.74
CA THR A 134 -15.64 -10.73 -15.28
C THR A 134 -15.01 -11.51 -16.44
N GLU A 135 -14.99 -10.90 -17.61
CA GLU A 135 -14.31 -11.47 -18.79
C GLU A 135 -12.80 -11.60 -18.55
N PHE A 136 -12.17 -12.50 -19.28
CA PHE A 136 -10.74 -12.78 -19.14
C PHE A 136 -9.88 -11.51 -19.29
N LEU A 137 -10.21 -10.66 -20.23
CA LEU A 137 -9.46 -9.41 -20.49
C LEU A 137 -9.55 -8.44 -19.29
N THR A 138 -10.74 -8.25 -18.73
CA THR A 138 -10.94 -7.39 -17.55
C THR A 138 -10.20 -7.94 -16.34
N SER A 139 -10.27 -9.26 -16.13
CA SER A 139 -9.54 -9.95 -15.06
C SER A 139 -8.03 -9.76 -15.17
N ALA A 140 -7.49 -9.93 -16.38
CA ALA A 140 -6.07 -9.72 -16.64
C ALA A 140 -5.65 -8.26 -16.43
N LEU A 141 -6.46 -7.28 -16.87
CA LEU A 141 -6.19 -5.86 -16.67
C LEU A 141 -6.19 -5.48 -15.19
N VAL A 142 -7.10 -6.02 -14.39
CA VAL A 142 -7.14 -5.78 -12.94
C VAL A 142 -5.87 -6.30 -12.26
N VAL A 143 -5.50 -7.56 -12.52
CA VAL A 143 -4.31 -8.18 -11.91
C VAL A 143 -3.03 -7.45 -12.34
N VAL A 144 -2.87 -7.17 -13.64
CA VAL A 144 -1.72 -6.43 -14.17
C VAL A 144 -1.67 -5.01 -13.61
N GLY A 145 -2.82 -4.35 -13.48
CA GLY A 145 -2.92 -3.02 -12.89
C GLY A 145 -2.44 -2.98 -11.43
N LEU A 146 -2.87 -3.94 -10.62
CA LEU A 146 -2.47 -4.05 -9.21
C LEU A 146 -0.97 -4.38 -9.06
N VAL A 147 -0.46 -5.33 -9.83
CA VAL A 147 0.98 -5.67 -9.83
C VAL A 147 1.82 -4.51 -10.36
N GLY A 148 1.35 -3.86 -11.41
CA GLY A 148 1.97 -2.66 -11.97
C GLY A 148 2.01 -1.51 -10.96
N GLY A 149 0.93 -1.30 -10.21
CA GLY A 149 0.86 -0.33 -9.14
C GLY A 149 1.88 -0.59 -8.03
N THR A 150 1.99 -1.83 -7.56
CA THR A 150 3.02 -2.23 -6.58
C THR A 150 4.44 -2.01 -7.11
N SER A 151 4.69 -2.36 -8.37
CA SER A 151 5.99 -2.15 -9.01
C SER A 151 6.33 -0.66 -9.12
N LEU A 152 5.33 0.17 -9.44
CA LEU A 152 5.49 1.63 -9.48
C LEU A 152 5.79 2.20 -8.09
N LEU A 153 5.11 1.70 -7.04
CA LEU A 153 5.38 2.11 -5.66
C LEU A 153 6.79 1.73 -5.21
N MET A 154 7.27 0.54 -5.55
CA MET A 154 8.66 0.15 -5.30
C MET A 154 9.63 1.12 -5.98
N TRP A 155 9.39 1.43 -7.24
CA TRP A 155 10.23 2.37 -7.98
C TRP A 155 10.21 3.77 -7.36
N LEU A 156 9.04 4.28 -6.94
CA LEU A 156 8.92 5.55 -6.22
C LEU A 156 9.72 5.53 -4.92
N GLY A 157 9.62 4.45 -4.14
CA GLY A 157 10.39 4.25 -2.91
C GLY A 157 11.91 4.28 -3.16
N ASP A 158 12.36 3.59 -4.21
CA ASP A 158 13.76 3.59 -4.62
C ASP A 158 14.25 4.99 -5.05
N GLN A 159 13.43 5.73 -5.79
CA GLN A 159 13.77 7.10 -6.20
C GLN A 159 13.89 8.04 -5.00
N ILE A 160 12.98 7.93 -4.01
CA ILE A 160 13.08 8.72 -2.78
C ILE A 160 14.34 8.34 -2.01
N THR A 161 14.64 7.05 -1.87
CA THR A 161 15.82 6.57 -1.14
C THR A 161 17.12 7.03 -1.82
N SER A 162 17.18 6.99 -3.15
CA SER A 162 18.42 7.30 -3.88
C SER A 162 18.66 8.79 -4.08
N LYS A 163 17.62 9.58 -4.34
CA LYS A 163 17.71 10.99 -4.71
C LYS A 163 17.03 11.95 -3.74
N GLY A 164 16.17 11.42 -2.87
CA GLY A 164 15.43 12.19 -1.88
C GLY A 164 16.09 12.18 -0.51
N ILE A 165 15.26 12.16 0.52
CA ILE A 165 15.66 12.15 1.94
C ILE A 165 15.14 10.89 2.60
N GLY A 166 16.02 10.18 3.32
CA GLY A 166 15.67 9.03 4.14
C GLY A 166 15.30 7.77 3.36
N ASN A 167 14.57 6.86 4.00
CA ASN A 167 14.09 5.63 3.39
C ASN A 167 12.75 5.87 2.70
N GLY A 168 12.71 5.75 1.37
CA GLY A 168 11.53 6.06 0.57
C GLY A 168 10.31 5.20 0.89
N ILE A 169 10.51 3.93 1.22
CA ILE A 169 9.45 3.01 1.60
C ILE A 169 8.79 3.45 2.91
N SER A 170 9.60 3.79 3.91
CA SER A 170 9.11 4.30 5.19
C SER A 170 8.34 5.61 5.02
N ILE A 171 8.79 6.48 4.12
CA ILE A 171 8.11 7.75 3.82
C ILE A 171 6.75 7.49 3.15
N ILE A 172 6.67 6.56 2.20
CA ILE A 172 5.40 6.21 1.54
C ILE A 172 4.40 5.66 2.56
N ILE A 173 4.83 4.76 3.46
CA ILE A 173 3.98 4.22 4.54
C ILE A 173 3.53 5.35 5.47
N PHE A 174 4.45 6.20 5.91
CA PHE A 174 4.16 7.33 6.79
C PHE A 174 3.12 8.27 6.17
N VAL A 175 3.28 8.65 4.90
CA VAL A 175 2.34 9.50 4.18
C VAL A 175 0.97 8.81 4.02
N GLY A 176 0.95 7.50 3.78
CA GLY A 176 -0.27 6.70 3.76
C GLY A 176 -1.04 6.83 5.08
N ILE A 177 -0.38 6.56 6.20
CA ILE A 177 -0.98 6.63 7.55
C ILE A 177 -1.45 8.05 7.87
N VAL A 178 -0.57 9.06 7.70
CA VAL A 178 -0.91 10.47 8.00
C VAL A 178 -2.11 10.94 7.19
N SER A 179 -2.24 10.50 5.96
CA SER A 179 -3.38 10.87 5.11
C SER A 179 -4.71 10.25 5.54
N GLY A 180 -4.68 9.15 6.29
CA GLY A 180 -5.87 8.53 6.90
C GLY A 180 -6.29 9.17 8.23
N LEU A 181 -5.40 9.89 8.91
CA LEU A 181 -5.67 10.50 10.22
C LEU A 181 -6.88 11.45 10.24
N PRO A 182 -7.09 12.35 9.26
CA PRO A 182 -8.25 13.24 9.29
C PRO A 182 -9.59 12.49 9.31
N SER A 183 -9.74 11.43 8.51
CA SER A 183 -10.95 10.61 8.49
C SER A 183 -11.12 9.82 9.79
N PHE A 184 -10.03 9.32 10.37
CA PHE A 184 -10.06 8.63 11.66
C PHE A 184 -10.50 9.56 12.79
N VAL A 185 -9.97 10.78 12.85
CA VAL A 185 -10.35 11.80 13.85
C VAL A 185 -11.82 12.18 13.70
N THR A 186 -12.33 12.38 12.48
CA THR A 186 -13.76 12.71 12.27
C THR A 186 -14.67 11.56 12.67
N THR A 187 -14.27 10.31 12.43
CA THR A 187 -15.02 9.13 12.85
C THR A 187 -15.05 9.00 14.37
N LEU A 188 -13.90 9.15 15.05
CA LEU A 188 -13.85 9.16 16.51
C LEU A 188 -14.69 10.28 17.10
N TRP A 189 -14.60 11.49 16.55
CA TRP A 189 -15.42 12.60 16.99
C TRP A 189 -16.92 12.29 16.87
N GLY A 190 -17.33 11.72 15.72
CA GLY A 190 -18.72 11.25 15.52
C GLY A 190 -19.16 10.24 16.57
N LEU A 191 -18.36 9.22 16.86
CA LEU A 191 -18.66 8.21 17.88
C LEU A 191 -18.81 8.80 19.26
N ILE A 192 -17.87 9.65 19.70
CA ILE A 192 -17.87 10.25 21.03
C ILE A 192 -19.09 11.17 21.23
N PHE A 193 -19.42 11.98 20.23
CA PHE A 193 -20.53 12.95 20.37
C PHE A 193 -21.91 12.38 20.03
N THR A 194 -21.99 11.25 19.28
CA THR A 194 -23.27 10.61 18.99
C THR A 194 -23.70 9.69 20.12
N GLU A 195 -22.78 9.00 20.77
CA GLU A 195 -23.06 8.16 21.93
C GLU A 195 -23.50 8.97 23.14
N SER A 196 -22.85 10.13 23.41
CA SER A 196 -23.29 11.02 24.51
C SER A 196 -24.69 11.60 24.32
N ARG A 197 -25.19 11.68 23.07
CA ARG A 197 -26.54 12.16 22.78
C ARG A 197 -27.63 11.10 22.93
N SER A 198 -27.27 9.80 22.78
CA SER A 198 -28.21 8.70 22.95
C SER A 198 -28.48 8.37 24.43
N GLU A 199 -27.53 8.67 25.33
CA GLU A 199 -27.73 8.47 26.76
C GLU A 199 -28.63 9.56 27.41
N GLU A 200 -28.64 10.77 26.84
CA GLU A 200 -29.49 11.87 27.36
C GLU A 200 -30.97 11.67 27.06
N HIS A 201 -31.33 10.93 26.00
CA HIS A 201 -32.72 10.63 25.63
C HIS A 201 -33.34 9.40 26.32
N THR A 202 -32.55 8.64 27.09
CA THR A 202 -33.06 7.45 27.83
C THR A 202 -33.32 7.74 29.31
N SER A 203 -33.12 8.98 29.76
CA SER A 203 -33.31 9.40 31.16
C SER A 203 -34.46 10.37 31.40
N GLU A 204 -35.43 10.50 30.44
CA GLU A 204 -36.71 11.20 30.64
C GLU A 204 -37.93 10.23 30.67
#